data_f4966611246d1b3614a766b6e5e006c2
#
_entry.id   f4966611246d1b3614a766b6e5e006c2
#
_cell.length_a   1.000
_cell.length_b   1.000
_cell.length_c   1.000
_cell.angle_alpha   90.00
_cell.angle_beta   90.00
_cell.angle_gamma   90.00
#
_symmetry.space_group_name_H-M   'P 1'
#
loop_
_entity.id
_entity.type
_entity.pdbx_description
1 polymer ?
#
loop_
_entity_poly.entity_id
_entity_poly.type
_entity_poly.pdbx_seq_one_letter_code
_entity_poly.pdbx_strand_id
1 'polypeptide(L)'
;YQRFDTRQGDCMNHRNSKIPSLNFAPEVLLFAQGIRVAFFDVDGVLTDGGLYFTELGETIKRFSTLDGHGLKLIQQAGITPVIISGRDSKPLRNRLHALGITHLHLGSEAKYPVAAQVLEELGLDWHQAAIMGDDWPDLAVMQRCAFSCAPQSAHVEIKTRAHYLTQ
;
A
#
# COMPACT_ATOMS: atom_id res chain seq x y z
N TYR A 1 45.12 57.77 7.27
CA TYR A 1 43.99 57.60 6.35
C TYR A 1 44.00 56.15 5.86
N GLN A 2 43.23 55.29 6.55
CA GLN A 2 42.97 53.92 6.16
C GLN A 2 41.49 53.82 5.82
N ARG A 3 41.21 53.43 4.56
CA ARG A 3 39.85 53.11 4.09
C ARG A 3 39.50 51.72 4.58
N PHE A 4 38.39 51.61 5.30
CA PHE A 4 37.73 50.36 5.58
C PHE A 4 36.94 49.92 4.35
N ASP A 5 37.33 48.81 3.76
CA ASP A 5 36.60 48.11 2.68
C ASP A 5 35.63 47.13 3.32
N THR A 6 34.38 47.51 3.38
CA THR A 6 33.26 46.67 3.88
C THR A 6 32.73 45.83 2.71
N ARG A 7 33.36 44.68 2.45
CA ARG A 7 32.71 43.65 1.64
C ARG A 7 31.84 42.79 2.53
N GLN A 8 30.55 43.10 2.56
CA GLN A 8 29.54 42.20 3.01
C GLN A 8 29.49 40.98 2.04
N GLY A 9 30.05 39.87 2.49
CA GLY A 9 29.86 38.57 1.82
C GLY A 9 28.41 38.09 2.04
N ASP A 10 27.65 38.15 0.97
CA ASP A 10 26.34 37.52 0.88
C ASP A 10 26.51 36.00 1.05
N CYS A 11 26.33 35.52 2.26
CA CYS A 11 26.09 34.10 2.52
C CYS A 11 24.70 33.75 2.01
N MET A 12 24.57 33.58 0.69
CA MET A 12 23.39 32.93 0.13
C MET A 12 23.34 31.51 0.63
N ASN A 13 22.50 31.33 1.64
CA ASN A 13 22.10 30.08 2.24
C ASN A 13 21.30 29.27 1.20
N HIS A 14 21.99 28.58 0.31
CA HIS A 14 21.40 27.59 -0.57
C HIS A 14 20.97 26.40 0.30
N ARG A 15 19.89 26.56 1.04
CA ARG A 15 19.10 25.42 1.48
C ARG A 15 18.53 24.80 0.21
N ASN A 16 19.30 23.90 -0.38
CA ASN A 16 18.80 22.94 -1.34
C ASN A 16 17.69 22.14 -0.64
N SER A 17 16.46 22.63 -0.70
CA SER A 17 15.31 21.87 -0.28
C SER A 17 15.24 20.69 -1.24
N LYS A 18 15.82 19.55 -0.83
CA LYS A 18 15.56 18.27 -1.48
C LYS A 18 14.08 17.99 -1.25
N ILE A 19 13.24 18.55 -2.10
CA ILE A 19 11.85 18.12 -2.22
C ILE A 19 11.95 16.70 -2.77
N PRO A 20 11.52 15.68 -2.03
CA PRO A 20 11.45 14.34 -2.58
C PRO A 20 10.53 14.42 -3.80
N SER A 21 11.08 14.40 -5.00
CA SER A 21 10.29 14.31 -6.21
C SER A 21 9.83 12.85 -6.32
N LEU A 22 8.69 12.54 -5.74
CA LEU A 22 7.94 11.34 -6.10
C LEU A 22 7.40 11.60 -7.50
N ASN A 23 8.16 11.19 -8.50
CA ASN A 23 7.79 11.33 -9.91
C ASN A 23 6.84 10.20 -10.28
N PHE A 24 5.56 10.35 -9.90
CA PHE A 24 4.50 9.54 -10.48
C PHE A 24 4.08 10.15 -11.82
N ALA A 25 3.87 9.30 -12.82
CA ALA A 25 3.27 9.74 -14.07
C ALA A 25 1.88 10.35 -13.78
N PRO A 26 1.49 11.46 -14.46
CA PRO A 26 0.20 12.10 -14.24
C PRO A 26 -0.99 11.14 -14.34
N GLU A 27 -0.91 10.15 -15.23
CA GLU A 27 -1.94 9.13 -15.44
C GLU A 27 -2.13 8.28 -14.17
N VAL A 28 -1.06 7.92 -13.47
CA VAL A 28 -1.11 7.16 -12.21
C VAL A 28 -1.80 7.97 -11.13
N LEU A 29 -1.53 9.26 -11.05
CA LEU A 29 -2.18 10.17 -10.11
C LEU A 29 -3.68 10.32 -10.40
N LEU A 30 -4.08 10.30 -11.68
CA LEU A 30 -5.51 10.33 -12.06
C LEU A 30 -6.24 9.06 -11.60
N PHE A 31 -5.64 7.88 -11.73
CA PHE A 31 -6.23 6.64 -11.22
C PHE A 31 -6.39 6.65 -9.69
N ALA A 32 -5.49 7.31 -8.96
CA ALA A 32 -5.54 7.40 -7.51
C ALA A 32 -6.56 8.42 -6.99
N GLN A 33 -7.09 9.29 -7.87
CA GLN A 33 -8.10 10.27 -7.46
C GLN A 33 -9.44 9.60 -7.16
N GLY A 34 -10.08 10.06 -6.10
CA GLY A 34 -11.41 9.55 -5.72
C GLY A 34 -11.40 8.23 -4.94
N ILE A 35 -10.24 7.63 -4.70
CA ILE A 35 -10.11 6.40 -3.91
C ILE A 35 -10.52 6.67 -2.46
N ARG A 36 -11.39 5.80 -1.92
CA ARG A 36 -11.92 5.85 -0.55
C ARG A 36 -11.65 4.58 0.23
N VAL A 37 -11.42 3.47 -0.47
CA VAL A 37 -11.07 2.17 0.11
C VAL A 37 -9.88 1.58 -0.65
N ALA A 38 -8.97 0.94 0.07
CA ALA A 38 -7.83 0.26 -0.53
C ALA A 38 -7.72 -1.16 0.04
N PHE A 39 -7.85 -2.15 -0.84
CA PHE A 39 -7.69 -3.56 -0.53
C PHE A 39 -6.21 -3.94 -0.60
N PHE A 40 -5.77 -4.75 0.34
CA PHE A 40 -4.40 -5.27 0.38
C PHE A 40 -4.41 -6.77 0.58
N ASP A 41 -3.67 -7.49 -0.24
CA ASP A 41 -3.19 -8.82 0.12
C ASP A 41 -2.07 -8.71 1.17
N VAL A 42 -1.64 -9.84 1.70
CA VAL A 42 -0.62 -9.90 2.74
C VAL A 42 0.66 -10.55 2.25
N ASP A 43 0.58 -11.80 1.81
CA ASP A 43 1.75 -12.60 1.46
C ASP A 43 2.25 -12.22 0.06
N GLY A 44 3.42 -11.59 -0.01
CA GLY A 44 3.94 -10.99 -1.25
C GLY A 44 3.67 -9.49 -1.41
N VAL A 45 2.70 -8.92 -0.65
CA VAL A 45 2.35 -7.49 -0.67
C VAL A 45 2.83 -6.76 0.57
N LEU A 46 2.37 -7.16 1.76
CA LEU A 46 2.79 -6.60 3.06
C LEU A 46 3.95 -7.40 3.69
N THR A 47 4.32 -8.50 3.05
CA THR A 47 5.49 -9.33 3.36
C THR A 47 6.29 -9.59 2.08
N ASP A 48 7.42 -10.24 2.21
CA ASP A 48 8.25 -10.69 1.08
C ASP A 48 7.78 -12.03 0.46
N GLY A 49 6.59 -12.53 0.85
CA GLY A 49 6.04 -13.80 0.40
C GLY A 49 6.66 -15.03 1.10
N GLY A 50 7.68 -14.85 1.93
CA GLY A 50 8.31 -15.93 2.68
C GLY A 50 7.40 -16.45 3.81
N LEU A 51 7.31 -17.78 3.93
CA LEU A 51 6.54 -18.44 4.97
C LEU A 51 7.48 -19.10 5.98
N TYR A 52 7.30 -18.79 7.27
CA TYR A 52 8.10 -19.32 8.36
C TYR A 52 7.28 -20.29 9.19
N PHE A 53 7.53 -21.58 8.99
CA PHE A 53 6.81 -22.66 9.67
C PHE A 53 7.66 -23.30 10.75
N THR A 54 7.01 -23.60 11.87
CA THR A 54 7.51 -24.49 12.91
C THR A 54 6.57 -25.69 13.03
N GLU A 55 6.84 -26.62 13.94
CA GLU A 55 5.91 -27.71 14.29
C GLU A 55 4.55 -27.22 14.79
N LEU A 56 4.47 -25.95 15.23
CA LEU A 56 3.23 -25.30 15.69
C LEU A 56 2.52 -24.51 14.57
N GLY A 57 2.97 -24.63 13.31
CA GLY A 57 2.45 -23.91 12.15
C GLY A 57 3.19 -22.59 11.88
N GLU A 58 2.50 -21.63 11.27
CA GLU A 58 3.05 -20.31 10.97
C GLU A 58 3.09 -19.43 12.23
N THR A 59 4.24 -19.41 12.90
CA THR A 59 4.43 -18.71 14.20
C THR A 59 5.16 -17.39 14.07
N ILE A 60 5.80 -17.13 12.93
CA ILE A 60 6.56 -15.90 12.63
C ILE A 60 6.15 -15.38 11.27
N LYS A 61 5.99 -14.06 11.17
CA LYS A 61 5.78 -13.36 9.90
C LYS A 61 6.56 -12.05 9.92
N ARG A 62 7.31 -11.78 8.86
CA ARG A 62 8.11 -10.56 8.71
C ARG A 62 7.29 -9.49 8.00
N PHE A 63 7.21 -8.30 8.60
CA PHE A 63 6.54 -7.13 8.02
C PHE A 63 7.52 -5.96 7.88
N SER A 64 7.29 -5.12 6.87
CA SER A 64 7.99 -3.85 6.71
C SER A 64 7.43 -2.79 7.67
N THR A 65 8.30 -1.99 8.25
CA THR A 65 7.89 -0.80 9.02
C THR A 65 7.41 0.31 8.13
N LEU A 66 7.95 0.43 6.90
CA LEU A 66 7.55 1.43 5.92
C LEU A 66 6.11 1.20 5.43
N ASP A 67 5.74 -0.06 5.14
CA ASP A 67 4.37 -0.40 4.76
C ASP A 67 3.39 -0.10 5.88
N GLY A 68 3.77 -0.42 7.13
CA GLY A 68 2.95 -0.08 8.30
C GLY A 68 2.75 1.44 8.45
N HIS A 69 3.76 2.24 8.13
CA HIS A 69 3.62 3.70 8.11
C HIS A 69 2.73 4.16 6.96
N GLY A 70 2.90 3.60 5.76
CA GLY A 70 2.06 3.87 4.59
C GLY A 70 0.58 3.59 4.85
N LEU A 71 0.28 2.45 5.47
CA LEU A 71 -1.11 2.11 5.87
C LEU A 71 -1.70 3.14 6.84
N LYS A 72 -0.92 3.69 7.77
CA LYS A 72 -1.38 4.77 8.64
C LYS A 72 -1.60 6.09 7.90
N LEU A 73 -0.74 6.41 6.92
CA LEU A 73 -0.89 7.62 6.11
C LEU A 73 -2.16 7.60 5.26
N ILE A 74 -2.49 6.47 4.64
CA ILE A 74 -3.73 6.37 3.86
C ILE A 74 -4.98 6.46 4.76
N GLN A 75 -4.95 5.91 5.98
CA GLN A 75 -6.01 6.09 6.96
C GLN A 75 -6.20 7.57 7.31
N GLN A 76 -5.10 8.29 7.57
CA GLN A 76 -5.14 9.73 7.85
C GLN A 76 -5.66 10.55 6.68
N ALA A 77 -5.45 10.09 5.45
CA ALA A 77 -6.00 10.68 4.24
C ALA A 77 -7.49 10.35 4.00
N GLY A 78 -8.12 9.60 4.90
CA GLY A 78 -9.54 9.22 4.80
C GLY A 78 -9.79 8.04 3.87
N ILE A 79 -8.77 7.25 3.53
CA ILE A 79 -8.89 6.01 2.76
C ILE A 79 -8.94 4.84 3.75
N THR A 80 -9.96 4.00 3.65
CA THR A 80 -10.14 2.82 4.50
C THR A 80 -9.27 1.66 3.99
N PRO A 81 -8.24 1.21 4.74
CA PRO A 81 -7.52 0.01 4.38
C PRO A 81 -8.31 -1.23 4.76
N VAL A 82 -8.39 -2.17 3.85
CA VAL A 82 -9.07 -3.46 4.02
C VAL A 82 -8.08 -4.57 3.68
N ILE A 83 -7.90 -5.51 4.58
CA ILE A 83 -7.00 -6.64 4.37
C ILE A 83 -7.80 -7.88 3.99
N ILE A 84 -7.48 -8.47 2.84
CA ILE A 84 -8.07 -9.73 2.38
C ILE A 84 -6.93 -10.71 2.10
N SER A 85 -6.83 -11.76 2.90
CA SER A 85 -5.76 -12.76 2.80
C SER A 85 -6.32 -14.17 2.84
N GLY A 86 -5.76 -15.07 2.04
CA GLY A 86 -6.03 -16.50 2.09
C GLY A 86 -5.55 -17.16 3.40
N ARG A 87 -4.68 -16.49 4.14
CA ARG A 87 -4.11 -16.99 5.40
C ARG A 87 -4.63 -16.23 6.61
N ASP A 88 -4.68 -16.95 7.71
CA ASP A 88 -5.00 -16.41 9.03
C ASP A 88 -3.98 -16.92 10.03
N SER A 89 -3.20 -16.02 10.60
CA SER A 89 -2.21 -16.38 11.61
C SER A 89 -2.17 -15.35 12.75
N LYS A 90 -1.76 -15.80 13.93
CA LYS A 90 -1.66 -14.92 15.11
C LYS A 90 -0.68 -13.75 14.89
N PRO A 91 0.51 -13.95 14.28
CA PRO A 91 1.41 -12.85 13.96
C PRO A 91 0.75 -11.78 13.06
N LEU A 92 -0.02 -12.21 12.06
CA LEU A 92 -0.75 -11.31 11.16
C LEU A 92 -1.79 -10.48 11.94
N ARG A 93 -2.65 -11.13 12.70
CA ARG A 93 -3.67 -10.44 13.52
C ARG A 93 -3.05 -9.43 14.48
N ASN A 94 -1.97 -9.80 15.16
CA ASN A 94 -1.25 -8.92 16.07
C ASN A 94 -0.71 -7.69 15.36
N ARG A 95 -0.12 -7.87 14.16
CA ARG A 95 0.41 -6.76 13.37
C ARG A 95 -0.67 -5.79 12.92
N LEU A 96 -1.77 -6.30 12.37
CA LEU A 96 -2.87 -5.49 11.88
C LEU A 96 -3.57 -4.71 13.00
N HIS A 97 -3.76 -5.35 14.14
CA HIS A 97 -4.27 -4.70 15.35
C HIS A 97 -3.37 -3.54 15.82
N ALA A 98 -2.04 -3.74 15.84
CA ALA A 98 -1.08 -2.70 16.21
C ALA A 98 -1.07 -1.52 15.23
N LEU A 99 -1.54 -1.71 13.98
CA LEU A 99 -1.70 -0.66 12.98
C LEU A 99 -3.08 0.01 13.04
N GLY A 100 -3.99 -0.48 13.89
CA GLY A 100 -5.36 0.05 14.01
C GLY A 100 -6.25 -0.29 12.81
N ILE A 101 -5.94 -1.36 12.06
CA ILE A 101 -6.75 -1.80 10.92
C ILE A 101 -7.88 -2.67 11.45
N THR A 102 -9.12 -2.32 11.09
CA THR A 102 -10.36 -2.96 11.60
C THR A 102 -11.04 -3.85 10.56
N HIS A 103 -10.87 -3.57 9.27
CA HIS A 103 -11.48 -4.37 8.21
C HIS A 103 -10.52 -5.52 7.81
N LEU A 104 -10.74 -6.69 8.44
CA LEU A 104 -9.89 -7.87 8.29
C LEU A 104 -10.71 -9.06 7.80
N HIS A 105 -10.40 -9.58 6.63
CA HIS A 105 -10.98 -10.76 6.01
C HIS A 105 -9.87 -11.78 5.77
N LEU A 106 -9.63 -12.61 6.79
CA LEU A 106 -8.50 -13.56 6.81
C LEU A 106 -9.02 -14.99 6.63
N GLY A 107 -8.21 -15.82 5.96
CA GLY A 107 -8.56 -17.21 5.66
C GLY A 107 -9.50 -17.38 4.46
N SER A 108 -9.59 -16.39 3.57
CA SER A 108 -10.41 -16.43 2.36
C SER A 108 -9.59 -16.21 1.09
N GLU A 109 -9.55 -17.20 0.23
CA GLU A 109 -8.96 -17.09 -1.13
C GLU A 109 -9.96 -16.47 -2.13
N ALA A 110 -11.25 -16.52 -1.84
CA ALA A 110 -12.29 -15.95 -2.68
C ALA A 110 -12.40 -14.42 -2.46
N LYS A 111 -11.38 -13.67 -2.88
CA LYS A 111 -11.25 -12.24 -2.57
C LYS A 111 -12.33 -11.37 -3.20
N TYR A 112 -12.80 -11.71 -4.40
CA TYR A 112 -13.82 -10.92 -5.10
C TYR A 112 -15.13 -10.76 -4.35
N PRO A 113 -15.82 -11.84 -3.90
CA PRO A 113 -17.06 -11.69 -3.15
C PRO A 113 -16.86 -10.94 -1.83
N VAL A 114 -15.72 -11.12 -1.18
CA VAL A 114 -15.38 -10.37 0.06
C VAL A 114 -15.24 -8.88 -0.25
N ALA A 115 -14.50 -8.51 -1.28
CA ALA A 115 -14.34 -7.10 -1.66
C ALA A 115 -15.67 -6.45 -2.07
N ALA A 116 -16.53 -7.19 -2.81
CA ALA A 116 -17.86 -6.70 -3.18
C ALA A 116 -18.76 -6.45 -1.94
N GLN A 117 -18.73 -7.37 -0.98
CA GLN A 117 -19.48 -7.21 0.27
C GLN A 117 -18.98 -5.98 1.06
N VAL A 118 -17.65 -5.79 1.17
CA VAL A 118 -17.09 -4.63 1.87
C VAL A 118 -17.49 -3.32 1.20
N LEU A 119 -17.51 -3.27 -0.12
CA LEU A 119 -17.97 -2.07 -0.84
C LEU A 119 -19.43 -1.76 -0.54
N GLU A 120 -20.29 -2.78 -0.53
CA GLU A 120 -21.69 -2.62 -0.17
C GLU A 120 -21.87 -2.11 1.27
N GLU A 121 -21.17 -2.71 2.25
CA GLU A 121 -21.18 -2.29 3.65
C GLU A 121 -20.71 -0.85 3.87
N LEU A 122 -19.72 -0.38 3.07
CA LEU A 122 -19.20 0.97 3.14
C LEU A 122 -20.01 1.99 2.30
N GLY A 123 -20.97 1.54 1.51
CA GLY A 123 -21.73 2.38 0.57
C GLY A 123 -20.83 2.96 -0.54
N LEU A 124 -19.81 2.21 -0.96
CA LEU A 124 -18.85 2.59 -1.99
C LEU A 124 -19.01 1.69 -3.23
N ASP A 125 -18.42 2.14 -4.34
CA ASP A 125 -18.36 1.34 -5.56
C ASP A 125 -16.90 1.09 -6.02
N TRP A 126 -16.74 0.29 -7.09
CA TRP A 126 -15.45 -0.08 -7.64
C TRP A 126 -14.63 1.11 -8.16
N HIS A 127 -15.27 2.22 -8.51
CA HIS A 127 -14.58 3.44 -8.97
C HIS A 127 -13.92 4.21 -7.82
N GLN A 128 -14.27 3.87 -6.58
CA GLN A 128 -13.69 4.44 -5.37
C GLN A 128 -12.73 3.47 -4.68
N ALA A 129 -12.45 2.33 -5.32
CA ALA A 129 -11.63 1.27 -4.77
C ALA A 129 -10.26 1.19 -5.43
N ALA A 130 -9.24 0.92 -4.62
CA ALA A 130 -7.91 0.50 -5.06
C ALA A 130 -7.58 -0.89 -4.51
N ILE A 131 -6.63 -1.56 -5.12
CA ILE A 131 -6.08 -2.83 -4.63
C ILE A 131 -4.58 -2.90 -4.86
N MET A 132 -3.88 -3.53 -3.93
CA MET A 132 -2.52 -4.02 -4.10
C MET A 132 -2.51 -5.54 -3.90
N GLY A 133 -2.15 -6.26 -4.96
CA GLY A 133 -2.12 -7.73 -5.00
C GLY A 133 -0.92 -8.23 -5.78
N ASP A 134 -0.56 -9.49 -5.61
CA ASP A 134 0.63 -10.09 -6.25
C ASP A 134 0.36 -11.40 -6.97
N ASP A 135 -0.78 -12.05 -6.73
CA ASP A 135 -1.07 -13.37 -7.28
C ASP A 135 -2.53 -13.50 -7.80
N TRP A 136 -2.84 -14.62 -8.40
CA TRP A 136 -4.09 -14.91 -9.10
C TRP A 136 -5.38 -14.66 -8.30
N PRO A 137 -5.46 -14.94 -6.99
CA PRO A 137 -6.65 -14.62 -6.22
C PRO A 137 -7.04 -13.13 -6.21
N ASP A 138 -6.06 -12.24 -6.46
CA ASP A 138 -6.26 -10.79 -6.51
C ASP A 138 -6.85 -10.31 -7.84
N LEU A 139 -6.63 -11.07 -8.91
CA LEU A 139 -6.87 -10.64 -10.28
C LEU A 139 -8.31 -10.14 -10.52
N ALA A 140 -9.30 -10.86 -9.99
CA ALA A 140 -10.70 -10.51 -10.19
C ALA A 140 -11.07 -9.17 -9.55
N VAL A 141 -10.44 -8.83 -8.42
CA VAL A 141 -10.60 -7.53 -7.73
C VAL A 141 -9.83 -6.45 -8.47
N MET A 142 -8.59 -6.74 -8.88
CA MET A 142 -7.73 -5.80 -9.63
C MET A 142 -8.40 -5.31 -10.93
N GLN A 143 -9.11 -6.20 -11.63
CA GLN A 143 -9.80 -5.86 -12.89
C GLN A 143 -11.00 -4.94 -12.70
N ARG A 144 -11.51 -4.77 -11.49
CA ARG A 144 -12.70 -3.97 -11.18
C ARG A 144 -12.40 -2.67 -10.48
N CYS A 145 -11.33 -2.63 -9.68
CA CYS A 145 -10.90 -1.42 -8.99
C CYS A 145 -10.46 -0.34 -9.96
N ALA A 146 -10.76 0.92 -9.63
CA ALA A 146 -10.28 2.07 -10.40
C ALA A 146 -8.76 2.16 -10.43
N PHE A 147 -8.09 1.71 -9.37
CA PHE A 147 -6.64 1.70 -9.28
C PHE A 147 -6.11 0.38 -8.75
N SER A 148 -5.18 -0.23 -9.48
CA SER A 148 -4.53 -1.48 -9.06
C SER A 148 -3.01 -1.35 -9.10
N CYS A 149 -2.37 -1.84 -8.05
CA CYS A 149 -0.92 -1.88 -7.89
C CYS A 149 -0.44 -3.32 -7.71
N ALA A 150 0.81 -3.56 -8.07
CA ALA A 150 1.48 -4.82 -7.78
C ALA A 150 2.95 -4.58 -7.40
N PRO A 151 3.54 -5.40 -6.50
CA PRO A 151 4.96 -5.36 -6.24
C PRO A 151 5.77 -5.93 -7.41
N GLN A 152 7.06 -5.62 -7.48
CA GLN A 152 7.95 -6.15 -8.52
C GLN A 152 8.08 -7.69 -8.47
N SER A 153 7.89 -8.27 -7.29
CA SER A 153 7.91 -9.72 -7.06
C SER A 153 6.63 -10.44 -7.51
N ALA A 154 5.56 -9.71 -7.85
CA ALA A 154 4.29 -10.28 -8.24
C ALA A 154 4.38 -11.20 -9.47
N HIS A 155 3.43 -12.11 -9.59
CA HIS A 155 3.29 -12.98 -10.75
C HIS A 155 3.22 -12.16 -12.05
N VAL A 156 3.82 -12.67 -13.13
CA VAL A 156 3.93 -11.93 -14.40
C VAL A 156 2.58 -11.43 -14.94
N GLU A 157 1.53 -12.23 -14.83
CA GLU A 157 0.20 -11.83 -15.29
C GLU A 157 -0.41 -10.71 -14.45
N ILE A 158 -0.14 -10.68 -13.16
CA ILE A 158 -0.57 -9.60 -12.27
C ILE A 158 0.12 -8.30 -12.65
N LYS A 159 1.45 -8.36 -12.85
CA LYS A 159 2.23 -7.19 -13.27
C LYS A 159 1.75 -6.59 -14.58
N THR A 160 1.34 -7.42 -15.54
CA THR A 160 0.85 -6.92 -16.84
C THR A 160 -0.53 -6.27 -16.77
N ARG A 161 -1.27 -6.45 -15.67
CA ARG A 161 -2.63 -5.93 -15.49
C ARG A 161 -2.72 -4.83 -14.44
N ALA A 162 -1.67 -4.63 -13.66
CA ALA A 162 -1.60 -3.55 -12.68
C ALA A 162 -1.43 -2.20 -13.38
N HIS A 163 -2.12 -1.17 -12.90
CA HIS A 163 -1.93 0.21 -13.35
C HIS A 163 -0.57 0.75 -12.90
N TYR A 164 -0.04 0.25 -11.79
CA TYR A 164 1.24 0.69 -11.25
C TYR A 164 2.02 -0.46 -10.62
N LEU A 165 3.33 -0.52 -10.92
CA LEU A 165 4.26 -1.43 -10.26
C LEU A 165 5.08 -0.64 -9.24
N THR A 166 5.08 -1.09 -7.98
CA THR A 166 5.92 -0.48 -6.94
C THR A 166 7.39 -0.80 -7.18
N GLN A 167 8.26 0.06 -6.67
CA GLN A 167 9.73 -0.12 -6.74
C GLN A 167 10.24 -0.97 -5.58
#